data_ecf06079dbdcf2cacf0c53a51169546d
#
_entry.id   ecf06079dbdcf2cacf0c53a51169546d
#
_cell.length_a   1.000
_cell.length_b   1.000
_cell.length_c   1.000
_cell.angle_alpha   90.00
_cell.angle_beta   90.00
_cell.angle_gamma   90.00
#
_symmetry.space_group_name_H-M   'P 1'
#
loop_
_entity.id
_entity.type
_entity.pdbx_description
1 polymer ?
#
loop_
_entity_poly.entity_id
_entity_poly.type
_entity_poly.pdbx_seq_one_letter_code
_entity_poly.pdbx_strand_id
1 'polypeptide(L)'
;MASAAAAPPAPQEMRGADILIESLVREGVEVVFGYPGGASMELHQALTRSTIRNILCRHEQGEIFAAEGYAKASGRVGVCMATSGPGATNLVTGLADAKMDSVPLVAITGQVPSSVIGRDAFQETPIVEITRQITKHNYLVDRIEDIPRIIKEAFHIASTGRPGPVLVDVPKDIQQSYCVPEFPETVSIRSYTPNLSQASREDMETVAQAIKESKRPLVYAGGGIIASNASNELRALIQKTNIPVVQTLMGLGVFPETDPLSLQMVGMHGSVYANYAINHADLLLAFGVRFDDRVTGKLSEFAKHGKIIHIDIDPSELNKNKVAHLPIASDIKYALQELNGLVEDSSYPDWVDEINVWRKKHPFSFEETEDDILPQYAIKLLYEMTKGEAIVATGVGQ
;
A
#
# COMPACT_ATOMS: atom_id res chain seq x y z
N MET A 1 55.39 10.93 -10.55
CA MET A 1 54.71 10.29 -11.69
C MET A 1 53.21 10.24 -11.35
N ALA A 2 52.43 11.08 -11.96
CA ALA A 2 50.98 11.06 -11.73
C ALA A 2 50.39 9.89 -12.53
N SER A 3 49.70 8.99 -11.84
CA SER A 3 48.90 7.92 -12.46
C SER A 3 47.79 8.55 -13.30
N ALA A 4 47.84 8.37 -14.60
CA ALA A 4 46.73 8.73 -15.48
C ALA A 4 45.51 7.88 -15.10
N ALA A 5 44.46 8.54 -14.66
CA ALA A 5 43.17 7.85 -14.45
C ALA A 5 42.75 7.23 -15.81
N ALA A 6 42.45 5.93 -15.79
CA ALA A 6 41.96 5.23 -16.99
C ALA A 6 40.69 5.95 -17.48
N ALA A 7 40.63 6.21 -18.78
CA ALA A 7 39.43 6.75 -19.41
C ALA A 7 38.23 5.85 -19.12
N PRO A 8 37.05 6.40 -18.87
CA PRO A 8 35.85 5.58 -18.67
C PRO A 8 35.65 4.66 -19.90
N PRO A 9 35.21 3.41 -19.70
CA PRO A 9 34.97 2.51 -20.81
C PRO A 9 33.97 3.13 -21.78
N ALA A 10 34.19 2.89 -23.09
CA ALA A 10 33.26 3.37 -24.12
C ALA A 10 31.84 2.88 -23.84
N PRO A 11 30.83 3.71 -24.09
CA PRO A 11 29.44 3.31 -23.89
C PRO A 11 29.14 2.06 -24.73
N GLN A 12 28.62 1.03 -24.05
CA GLN A 12 28.37 -0.29 -24.65
C GLN A 12 26.89 -0.40 -25.05
N GLU A 13 26.63 -0.88 -26.28
CA GLU A 13 25.28 -1.24 -26.70
C GLU A 13 24.74 -2.37 -25.84
N MET A 14 23.49 -2.24 -25.42
CA MET A 14 22.76 -3.24 -24.66
C MET A 14 21.45 -3.59 -25.36
N ARG A 15 20.99 -4.82 -25.17
CA ARG A 15 19.69 -5.28 -25.66
C ARG A 15 18.58 -4.72 -24.80
N GLY A 16 17.41 -4.38 -25.38
CA GLY A 16 16.27 -3.80 -24.64
C GLY A 16 15.86 -4.59 -23.40
N ALA A 17 15.84 -5.92 -23.49
CA ALA A 17 15.57 -6.78 -22.34
C ALA A 17 16.64 -6.63 -21.23
N ASP A 18 17.92 -6.54 -21.58
CA ASP A 18 18.99 -6.34 -20.60
C ASP A 18 18.96 -4.93 -20.01
N ILE A 19 18.58 -3.91 -20.80
CA ILE A 19 18.38 -2.53 -20.33
C ILE A 19 17.26 -2.49 -19.29
N LEU A 20 16.14 -3.18 -19.54
CA LEU A 20 15.02 -3.21 -18.61
C LEU A 20 15.44 -3.86 -17.28
N ILE A 21 16.10 -5.02 -17.35
CA ILE A 21 16.56 -5.73 -16.13
C ILE A 21 17.60 -4.91 -15.37
N GLU A 22 18.54 -4.27 -16.05
CA GLU A 22 19.51 -3.35 -15.42
C GLU A 22 18.79 -2.15 -14.76
N SER A 23 17.74 -1.62 -15.40
CA SER A 23 16.91 -0.57 -14.80
C SER A 23 16.26 -1.03 -13.49
N LEU A 24 15.75 -2.27 -13.45
CA LEU A 24 15.19 -2.85 -12.20
C LEU A 24 16.27 -3.02 -11.13
N VAL A 25 17.47 -3.45 -11.48
CA VAL A 25 18.61 -3.55 -10.54
C VAL A 25 18.93 -2.18 -9.93
N ARG A 26 18.92 -1.13 -10.75
CA ARG A 26 19.16 0.25 -10.30
C ARG A 26 18.05 0.82 -9.41
N GLU A 27 16.83 0.33 -9.55
CA GLU A 27 15.72 0.61 -8.62
C GLU A 27 15.76 -0.24 -7.34
N GLY A 28 16.79 -1.07 -7.15
CA GLY A 28 16.98 -1.88 -5.96
C GLY A 28 16.09 -3.12 -5.91
N VAL A 29 15.61 -3.60 -7.06
CA VAL A 29 14.80 -4.83 -7.13
C VAL A 29 15.67 -6.04 -6.86
N GLU A 30 15.31 -6.81 -5.84
CA GLU A 30 15.98 -8.05 -5.46
C GLU A 30 15.21 -9.30 -5.92
N VAL A 31 13.89 -9.18 -6.06
CA VAL A 31 12.99 -10.29 -6.37
C VAL A 31 11.96 -9.84 -7.43
N VAL A 32 11.77 -10.70 -8.43
CA VAL A 32 10.66 -10.60 -9.40
C VAL A 32 9.85 -11.88 -9.32
N PHE A 33 8.54 -11.75 -9.31
CA PHE A 33 7.61 -12.86 -9.45
C PHE A 33 7.20 -12.95 -10.93
N GLY A 34 7.29 -14.12 -11.56
CA GLY A 34 7.06 -14.19 -12.99
C GLY A 34 6.63 -15.54 -13.50
N TYR A 35 5.89 -15.52 -14.62
CA TYR A 35 5.55 -16.69 -15.41
C TYR A 35 5.91 -16.44 -16.89
N PRO A 36 6.92 -17.15 -17.43
CA PRO A 36 7.43 -16.90 -18.77
C PRO A 36 6.44 -17.29 -19.86
N GLY A 37 6.43 -16.53 -20.94
CA GLY A 37 5.68 -16.82 -22.15
C GLY A 37 6.31 -16.19 -23.39
N GLY A 38 5.72 -16.39 -24.57
CA GLY A 38 6.30 -16.06 -25.87
C GLY A 38 6.75 -14.61 -26.03
N ALA A 39 6.00 -13.65 -25.46
CA ALA A 39 6.30 -12.23 -25.56
C ALA A 39 7.17 -11.69 -24.40
N SER A 40 7.46 -12.49 -23.38
CA SER A 40 8.33 -12.11 -22.26
C SER A 40 9.61 -12.97 -22.16
N MET A 41 9.87 -13.86 -23.11
CA MET A 41 11.03 -14.75 -23.08
C MET A 41 12.36 -14.00 -22.97
N GLU A 42 12.53 -12.90 -23.70
CA GLU A 42 13.77 -12.12 -23.70
C GLU A 42 14.03 -11.50 -22.32
N LEU A 43 12.98 -11.04 -21.66
CA LEU A 43 13.05 -10.48 -20.31
C LEU A 43 13.46 -11.56 -19.30
N HIS A 44 12.83 -12.76 -19.37
CA HIS A 44 13.18 -13.88 -18.49
C HIS A 44 14.61 -14.40 -18.74
N GLN A 45 15.08 -14.39 -20.00
CA GLN A 45 16.49 -14.70 -20.30
C GLN A 45 17.45 -13.66 -19.74
N ALA A 46 17.09 -12.37 -19.79
CA ALA A 46 17.89 -11.30 -19.19
C ALA A 46 17.96 -11.46 -17.66
N LEU A 47 16.85 -11.84 -16.99
CA LEU A 47 16.84 -12.14 -15.56
C LEU A 47 17.87 -13.20 -15.17
N THR A 48 18.12 -14.23 -16.00
CA THR A 48 19.10 -15.27 -15.67
C THR A 48 20.55 -14.77 -15.63
N ARG A 49 20.81 -13.58 -16.17
CA ARG A 49 22.14 -12.92 -16.19
C ARG A 49 22.24 -11.82 -15.14
N SER A 50 21.18 -11.57 -14.38
CA SER A 50 21.12 -10.51 -13.37
C SER A 50 21.28 -11.07 -11.95
N THR A 51 21.37 -10.18 -10.99
CA THR A 51 21.35 -10.51 -9.55
C THR A 51 19.94 -10.69 -8.99
N ILE A 52 18.91 -10.36 -9.78
CA ILE A 52 17.51 -10.43 -9.36
C ILE A 52 17.08 -11.90 -9.26
N ARG A 53 16.53 -12.27 -8.12
CA ARG A 53 15.93 -13.58 -7.91
C ARG A 53 14.57 -13.65 -8.62
N ASN A 54 14.41 -14.55 -9.56
CA ASN A 54 13.14 -14.85 -10.20
C ASN A 54 12.40 -15.95 -9.41
N ILE A 55 11.19 -15.66 -8.95
CA ILE A 55 10.28 -16.63 -8.33
C ILE A 55 9.27 -17.06 -9.40
N LEU A 56 9.42 -18.31 -9.86
CA LEU A 56 8.50 -18.88 -10.84
C LEU A 56 7.15 -19.21 -10.18
N CYS A 57 6.13 -18.50 -10.58
CA CYS A 57 4.74 -18.77 -10.21
C CYS A 57 4.08 -19.75 -11.19
N ARG A 58 2.91 -20.28 -10.85
CA ARG A 58 2.17 -21.24 -11.68
C ARG A 58 0.97 -20.61 -12.39
N HIS A 59 0.67 -19.37 -12.05
CA HIS A 59 -0.41 -18.57 -12.62
C HIS A 59 -0.12 -17.08 -12.34
N GLU A 60 -0.40 -16.22 -13.31
CA GLU A 60 -0.05 -14.79 -13.21
C GLU A 60 -0.86 -14.06 -12.12
N GLN A 61 -2.07 -14.52 -11.82
CA GLN A 61 -2.82 -13.99 -10.68
C GLN A 61 -2.09 -14.27 -9.34
N GLY A 62 -1.55 -15.48 -9.18
CA GLY A 62 -0.72 -15.81 -8.01
C GLY A 62 0.61 -15.05 -8.00
N GLU A 63 1.16 -14.76 -9.16
CA GLU A 63 2.36 -13.95 -9.34
C GLU A 63 2.18 -12.52 -8.83
N ILE A 64 1.13 -11.84 -9.26
CA ILE A 64 0.88 -10.46 -8.81
C ILE A 64 0.51 -10.39 -7.33
N PHE A 65 -0.25 -11.35 -6.80
CA PHE A 65 -0.52 -11.42 -5.35
C PHE A 65 0.75 -11.71 -4.52
N ALA A 66 1.69 -12.47 -5.06
CA ALA A 66 2.99 -12.67 -4.41
C ALA A 66 3.81 -11.37 -4.39
N ALA A 67 3.81 -10.61 -5.49
CA ALA A 67 4.46 -9.29 -5.56
C ALA A 67 3.79 -8.29 -4.60
N GLU A 68 2.47 -8.32 -4.48
CA GLU A 68 1.72 -7.50 -3.55
C GLU A 68 2.03 -7.85 -2.09
N GLY A 69 2.03 -9.15 -1.74
CA GLY A 69 2.43 -9.62 -0.41
C GLY A 69 3.87 -9.24 -0.07
N TYR A 70 4.79 -9.30 -1.05
CA TYR A 70 6.16 -8.82 -0.88
C TYR A 70 6.21 -7.32 -0.58
N ALA A 71 5.43 -6.52 -1.31
CA ALA A 71 5.38 -5.08 -1.09
C ALA A 71 4.82 -4.73 0.30
N LYS A 72 3.72 -5.37 0.71
CA LYS A 72 3.11 -5.18 2.04
C LYS A 72 4.07 -5.58 3.18
N ALA A 73 4.80 -6.69 3.03
CA ALA A 73 5.70 -7.19 4.07
C ALA A 73 7.04 -6.45 4.15
N SER A 74 7.58 -6.00 3.01
CA SER A 74 8.92 -5.39 2.94
C SER A 74 8.91 -3.86 2.95
N GLY A 75 7.77 -3.23 2.63
CA GLY A 75 7.68 -1.78 2.39
C GLY A 75 8.34 -1.33 1.07
N ARG A 76 8.71 -2.26 0.19
CA ARG A 76 9.34 -1.99 -1.12
C ARG A 76 8.32 -2.12 -2.24
N VAL A 77 8.65 -1.62 -3.42
CA VAL A 77 7.81 -1.83 -4.62
C VAL A 77 7.87 -3.29 -5.02
N GLY A 78 6.71 -3.94 -5.13
CA GLY A 78 6.59 -5.30 -5.65
C GLY A 78 6.72 -5.30 -7.18
N VAL A 79 7.36 -6.34 -7.74
CA VAL A 79 7.54 -6.45 -9.19
C VAL A 79 7.05 -7.81 -9.67
N CYS A 80 6.18 -7.82 -10.67
CA CYS A 80 5.76 -9.02 -11.37
C CYS A 80 5.97 -8.90 -12.88
N MET A 81 6.08 -10.05 -13.57
CA MET A 81 6.42 -10.09 -14.99
C MET A 81 5.64 -11.19 -15.73
N ALA A 82 4.74 -10.81 -16.61
CA ALA A 82 3.91 -11.72 -17.40
C ALA A 82 4.12 -11.57 -18.91
N THR A 83 3.63 -12.55 -19.68
CA THR A 83 3.58 -12.47 -21.13
C THR A 83 2.36 -11.67 -21.61
N SER A 84 2.22 -11.51 -22.93
CA SER A 84 1.09 -10.85 -23.57
C SER A 84 -0.23 -11.64 -23.45
N GLY A 85 -1.31 -11.05 -23.88
CA GLY A 85 -2.63 -11.70 -23.99
C GLY A 85 -3.12 -12.25 -22.65
N PRO A 86 -3.36 -13.58 -22.56
CA PRO A 86 -3.89 -14.19 -21.34
C PRO A 86 -2.98 -14.01 -20.12
N GLY A 87 -1.65 -13.94 -20.31
CA GLY A 87 -0.73 -13.67 -19.20
C GLY A 87 -0.96 -12.27 -18.61
N ALA A 88 -1.01 -11.26 -19.46
CA ALA A 88 -1.27 -9.89 -19.04
C ALA A 88 -2.67 -9.73 -18.43
N THR A 89 -3.71 -10.33 -19.01
CA THR A 89 -5.08 -10.21 -18.49
C THR A 89 -5.27 -10.92 -17.15
N ASN A 90 -4.50 -11.95 -16.85
CA ASN A 90 -4.52 -12.61 -15.54
C ASN A 90 -3.98 -11.73 -14.40
N LEU A 91 -3.26 -10.64 -14.68
CA LEU A 91 -2.81 -9.67 -13.69
C LEU A 91 -3.91 -8.69 -13.25
N VAL A 92 -5.01 -8.57 -14.01
CA VAL A 92 -6.04 -7.54 -13.82
C VAL A 92 -6.62 -7.53 -12.41
N THR A 93 -6.94 -8.70 -11.85
CA THR A 93 -7.49 -8.80 -10.49
C THR A 93 -6.51 -8.26 -9.45
N GLY A 94 -5.23 -8.65 -9.50
CA GLY A 94 -4.25 -8.17 -8.55
C GLY A 94 -3.90 -6.68 -8.73
N LEU A 95 -3.92 -6.16 -9.98
CA LEU A 95 -3.78 -4.71 -10.20
C LEU A 95 -4.94 -3.94 -9.55
N ALA A 96 -6.17 -4.45 -9.67
CA ALA A 96 -7.34 -3.83 -9.05
C ALA A 96 -7.24 -3.87 -7.50
N ASP A 97 -6.81 -4.99 -6.95
CA ASP A 97 -6.58 -5.18 -5.51
C ASP A 97 -5.50 -4.22 -4.98
N ALA A 98 -4.32 -4.22 -5.60
CA ALA A 98 -3.22 -3.30 -5.25
C ALA A 98 -3.63 -1.82 -5.35
N LYS A 99 -4.49 -1.45 -6.32
CA LYS A 99 -5.03 -0.09 -6.45
C LYS A 99 -5.95 0.25 -5.29
N MET A 100 -6.82 -0.67 -4.89
CA MET A 100 -7.75 -0.47 -3.78
C MET A 100 -7.04 -0.40 -2.43
N ASP A 101 -6.03 -1.24 -2.23
CA ASP A 101 -5.25 -1.32 -0.98
C ASP A 101 -4.06 -0.34 -0.94
N SER A 102 -3.85 0.43 -2.01
CA SER A 102 -2.74 1.39 -2.10
C SER A 102 -1.36 0.73 -1.96
N VAL A 103 -1.16 -0.40 -2.63
CA VAL A 103 0.10 -1.16 -2.60
C VAL A 103 0.99 -0.74 -3.77
N PRO A 104 2.25 -0.32 -3.51
CA PRO A 104 3.18 0.05 -4.57
C PRO A 104 3.62 -1.19 -5.35
N LEU A 105 3.31 -1.22 -6.66
CA LEU A 105 3.57 -2.37 -7.52
C LEU A 105 3.91 -1.93 -8.94
N VAL A 106 4.90 -2.57 -9.57
CA VAL A 106 5.24 -2.43 -10.98
C VAL A 106 5.02 -3.77 -11.67
N ALA A 107 4.00 -3.82 -12.54
CA ALA A 107 3.71 -4.97 -13.38
C ALA A 107 4.30 -4.76 -14.77
N ILE A 108 5.12 -5.70 -15.23
CA ILE A 108 5.77 -5.66 -16.53
C ILE A 108 5.12 -6.74 -17.40
N THR A 109 4.58 -6.33 -18.55
CA THR A 109 3.99 -7.25 -19.52
C THR A 109 4.78 -7.24 -20.81
N GLY A 110 4.95 -8.42 -21.39
CA GLY A 110 5.41 -8.50 -22.78
C GLY A 110 4.23 -8.20 -23.72
N GLN A 111 4.52 -7.60 -24.86
CA GLN A 111 3.54 -7.34 -25.93
C GLN A 111 4.01 -7.96 -27.24
N VAL A 112 3.07 -8.18 -28.17
CA VAL A 112 3.39 -8.56 -29.55
C VAL A 112 4.30 -7.49 -30.19
N PRO A 113 5.06 -7.82 -31.28
CA PRO A 113 5.88 -6.82 -31.95
C PRO A 113 5.07 -5.57 -32.34
N SER A 114 5.67 -4.38 -32.19
CA SER A 114 5.01 -3.10 -32.43
C SER A 114 4.36 -2.98 -33.81
N SER A 115 4.94 -3.62 -34.83
CA SER A 115 4.42 -3.63 -36.21
C SER A 115 3.09 -4.35 -36.41
N VAL A 116 2.68 -5.19 -35.44
CA VAL A 116 1.42 -5.96 -35.52
C VAL A 116 0.39 -5.58 -34.47
N ILE A 117 0.69 -4.64 -33.61
CA ILE A 117 -0.28 -4.09 -32.64
C ILE A 117 -1.46 -3.48 -33.39
N GLY A 118 -2.69 -3.80 -32.97
CA GLY A 118 -3.93 -3.40 -33.62
C GLY A 118 -4.31 -4.22 -34.84
N ARG A 119 -3.71 -5.41 -35.00
CA ARG A 119 -3.98 -6.33 -36.13
C ARG A 119 -4.50 -7.71 -35.74
N ASP A 120 -4.99 -7.83 -34.50
CA ASP A 120 -5.50 -9.09 -33.94
C ASP A 120 -4.45 -10.22 -33.98
N ALA A 121 -3.18 -9.86 -33.65
CA ALA A 121 -2.09 -10.81 -33.62
C ALA A 121 -2.30 -11.86 -32.50
N PHE A 122 -1.67 -13.03 -32.63
CA PHE A 122 -1.78 -14.10 -31.65
C PHE A 122 -1.38 -13.62 -30.25
N GLN A 123 -2.29 -13.75 -29.29
CA GLN A 123 -2.14 -13.28 -27.91
C GLN A 123 -1.90 -11.76 -27.79
N GLU A 124 -2.35 -10.97 -28.75
CA GLU A 124 -2.44 -9.52 -28.59
C GLU A 124 -3.57 -9.16 -27.62
N THR A 125 -3.33 -8.20 -26.76
CA THR A 125 -4.35 -7.64 -25.87
C THR A 125 -4.01 -6.18 -25.55
N PRO A 126 -4.99 -5.25 -25.63
CA PRO A 126 -4.78 -3.85 -25.31
C PRO A 126 -4.73 -3.65 -23.78
N ILE A 127 -3.70 -4.22 -23.15
CA ILE A 127 -3.62 -4.28 -21.68
C ILE A 127 -3.52 -2.91 -21.04
N VAL A 128 -2.92 -1.93 -21.71
CA VAL A 128 -2.85 -0.54 -21.26
C VAL A 128 -4.25 0.06 -21.10
N GLU A 129 -5.14 -0.16 -22.08
CA GLU A 129 -6.51 0.32 -22.04
C GLU A 129 -7.33 -0.41 -20.96
N ILE A 130 -7.18 -1.74 -20.87
CA ILE A 130 -7.88 -2.56 -19.87
C ILE A 130 -7.54 -2.13 -18.45
N THR A 131 -6.27 -1.80 -18.19
CA THR A 131 -5.78 -1.50 -16.85
C THR A 131 -5.82 -0.03 -16.47
N ARG A 132 -6.22 0.85 -17.36
CA ARG A 132 -6.22 2.32 -17.16
C ARG A 132 -6.93 2.77 -15.88
N GLN A 133 -8.04 2.15 -15.53
CA GLN A 133 -8.83 2.54 -14.35
C GLN A 133 -8.34 1.91 -13.04
N ILE A 134 -7.56 0.85 -13.14
CA ILE A 134 -7.10 0.05 -12.00
C ILE A 134 -5.58 0.21 -11.71
N THR A 135 -4.95 1.17 -12.37
CA THR A 135 -3.53 1.53 -12.15
C THR A 135 -3.40 3.02 -11.84
N LYS A 136 -2.28 3.44 -11.26
CA LYS A 136 -1.94 4.86 -11.16
C LYS A 136 -1.50 5.43 -12.49
N HIS A 137 -0.76 4.61 -13.25
CA HIS A 137 -0.30 4.93 -14.59
C HIS A 137 0.02 3.64 -15.34
N ASN A 138 0.06 3.72 -16.67
CA ASN A 138 0.52 2.63 -17.53
C ASN A 138 1.26 3.18 -18.74
N TYR A 139 2.25 2.42 -19.19
CA TYR A 139 3.10 2.73 -20.32
C TYR A 139 3.04 1.62 -21.36
N LEU A 140 2.95 2.00 -22.65
CA LEU A 140 3.40 1.17 -23.76
C LEU A 140 4.77 1.70 -24.18
N VAL A 141 5.78 0.87 -24.20
CA VAL A 141 7.13 1.28 -24.56
C VAL A 141 7.29 1.34 -26.08
N ASP A 142 7.36 2.54 -26.65
CA ASP A 142 7.46 2.73 -28.09
C ASP A 142 8.90 2.73 -28.61
N ARG A 143 9.86 3.06 -27.75
CA ARG A 143 11.28 3.21 -28.12
C ARG A 143 12.17 2.57 -27.06
N ILE A 144 13.22 1.89 -27.52
CA ILE A 144 14.17 1.22 -26.65
C ILE A 144 14.91 2.21 -25.70
N GLU A 145 15.21 3.41 -26.18
CA GLU A 145 15.93 4.43 -25.40
C GLU A 145 15.10 4.94 -24.21
N ASP A 146 13.78 4.80 -24.25
CA ASP A 146 12.88 5.26 -23.20
C ASP A 146 12.76 4.25 -22.03
N ILE A 147 13.23 3.01 -22.18
CA ILE A 147 13.12 1.99 -21.14
C ILE A 147 13.65 2.45 -19.77
N PRO A 148 14.89 3.00 -19.67
CA PRO A 148 15.40 3.39 -18.34
C PRO A 148 14.58 4.49 -17.69
N ARG A 149 14.15 5.48 -18.48
CA ARG A 149 13.29 6.56 -17.99
C ARG A 149 11.93 6.06 -17.54
N ILE A 150 11.26 5.21 -18.34
CA ILE A 150 9.94 4.67 -18.05
C ILE A 150 9.98 3.83 -16.77
N ILE A 151 10.98 2.97 -16.60
CA ILE A 151 11.13 2.17 -15.37
C ILE A 151 11.31 3.09 -14.16
N LYS A 152 12.18 4.09 -14.25
CA LYS A 152 12.38 5.08 -13.18
C LYS A 152 11.08 5.81 -12.81
N GLU A 153 10.35 6.27 -13.83
CA GLU A 153 9.03 6.93 -13.66
C GLU A 153 8.01 5.97 -13.02
N ALA A 154 7.97 4.71 -13.47
CA ALA A 154 7.05 3.71 -12.93
C ALA A 154 7.27 3.48 -11.43
N PHE A 155 8.51 3.34 -10.98
CA PHE A 155 8.83 3.20 -9.56
C PHE A 155 8.51 4.47 -8.77
N HIS A 156 8.83 5.64 -9.32
CA HIS A 156 8.49 6.92 -8.70
C HIS A 156 6.99 7.09 -8.53
N ILE A 157 6.19 6.81 -9.57
CA ILE A 157 4.72 6.91 -9.51
C ILE A 157 4.15 5.88 -8.54
N ALA A 158 4.64 4.62 -8.57
CA ALA A 158 4.12 3.56 -7.72
C ALA A 158 4.29 3.87 -6.23
N SER A 159 5.42 4.47 -5.84
CA SER A 159 5.82 4.66 -4.44
C SER A 159 5.49 6.03 -3.85
N THR A 160 5.19 7.06 -4.66
CA THR A 160 5.00 8.43 -4.16
C THR A 160 3.54 8.86 -4.10
N GLY A 161 3.21 9.83 -3.25
CA GLY A 161 1.84 10.20 -2.92
C GLY A 161 1.11 9.00 -2.31
N ARG A 162 -0.17 8.79 -2.65
CA ARG A 162 -0.85 7.52 -2.33
C ARG A 162 -0.22 6.41 -3.18
N PRO A 163 0.37 5.37 -2.60
CA PRO A 163 0.98 4.28 -3.36
C PRO A 163 -0.04 3.53 -4.24
N GLY A 164 0.45 2.81 -5.24
CA GLY A 164 -0.43 1.99 -6.08
C GLY A 164 0.30 1.41 -7.30
N PRO A 165 -0.38 0.56 -8.07
CA PRO A 165 0.22 -0.17 -9.18
C PRO A 165 0.46 0.69 -10.41
N VAL A 166 1.56 0.39 -11.12
CA VAL A 166 1.89 0.90 -12.46
C VAL A 166 2.14 -0.29 -13.38
N LEU A 167 1.66 -0.22 -14.62
CA LEU A 167 1.91 -1.24 -15.64
C LEU A 167 2.85 -0.71 -16.71
N VAL A 168 3.80 -1.53 -17.14
CA VAL A 168 4.73 -1.25 -18.23
C VAL A 168 4.64 -2.36 -19.27
N ASP A 169 4.06 -2.07 -20.43
CA ASP A 169 3.87 -3.03 -21.53
C ASP A 169 4.98 -2.86 -22.56
N VAL A 170 5.72 -3.94 -22.85
CA VAL A 170 6.96 -3.89 -23.61
C VAL A 170 6.89 -4.77 -24.85
N PRO A 171 6.81 -4.19 -26.07
CA PRO A 171 6.78 -4.96 -27.30
C PRO A 171 8.03 -5.81 -27.52
N LYS A 172 7.83 -6.99 -28.13
CA LYS A 172 8.90 -7.99 -28.32
C LYS A 172 10.07 -7.47 -29.14
N ASP A 173 9.82 -6.70 -30.17
CA ASP A 173 10.87 -6.08 -30.99
C ASP A 173 11.69 -5.03 -30.22
N ILE A 174 11.08 -4.28 -29.33
CA ILE A 174 11.78 -3.37 -28.41
C ILE A 174 12.69 -4.17 -27.46
N GLN A 175 12.21 -5.29 -26.89
CA GLN A 175 13.02 -6.16 -26.04
C GLN A 175 14.24 -6.72 -26.79
N GLN A 176 14.16 -6.91 -28.11
CA GLN A 176 15.19 -7.51 -28.98
C GLN A 176 16.14 -6.47 -29.59
N SER A 177 15.75 -5.21 -29.67
CA SER A 177 16.55 -4.13 -30.24
C SER A 177 17.76 -3.80 -29.36
N TYR A 178 18.71 -3.03 -29.93
CA TYR A 178 19.93 -2.61 -29.25
C TYR A 178 20.07 -1.10 -29.27
N CYS A 179 20.53 -0.51 -28.16
CA CYS A 179 20.97 0.88 -28.09
C CYS A 179 22.02 1.06 -26.98
N VAL A 180 22.64 2.22 -26.94
CA VAL A 180 23.42 2.65 -25.78
C VAL A 180 22.47 3.32 -24.79
N PRO A 181 22.21 2.71 -23.60
CA PRO A 181 21.24 3.24 -22.67
C PRO A 181 21.78 4.42 -21.86
N GLU A 182 20.89 5.36 -21.55
CA GLU A 182 21.12 6.41 -20.56
C GLU A 182 20.23 6.16 -19.34
N PHE A 183 20.82 5.91 -18.17
CA PHE A 183 20.08 5.64 -16.94
C PHE A 183 19.96 6.92 -16.13
N PRO A 184 18.74 7.52 -16.00
CA PRO A 184 18.55 8.73 -15.23
C PRO A 184 18.63 8.43 -13.72
N GLU A 185 19.31 9.30 -12.97
CA GLU A 185 19.31 9.24 -11.51
C GLU A 185 17.99 9.74 -10.92
N THR A 186 17.37 10.71 -11.55
CA THR A 186 16.10 11.33 -11.13
C THR A 186 15.18 11.50 -12.33
N VAL A 187 13.88 11.59 -12.06
CA VAL A 187 12.86 11.90 -13.08
C VAL A 187 12.02 13.11 -12.68
N SER A 188 11.58 13.84 -13.68
CA SER A 188 10.61 14.92 -13.54
C SER A 188 9.45 14.64 -14.49
N ILE A 189 8.30 14.32 -13.93
CA ILE A 189 7.13 13.93 -14.70
C ILE A 189 6.20 15.14 -14.81
N ARG A 190 5.93 15.57 -16.03
CA ARG A 190 5.04 16.71 -16.30
C ARG A 190 3.67 16.44 -15.68
N SER A 191 3.17 17.40 -14.92
CA SER A 191 1.85 17.35 -14.26
C SER A 191 1.69 16.24 -13.21
N TYR A 192 2.78 15.58 -12.79
CA TYR A 192 2.79 14.70 -11.64
C TYR A 192 3.62 15.32 -10.52
N THR A 193 2.94 15.93 -9.60
CA THR A 193 3.50 16.37 -8.32
C THR A 193 2.87 15.49 -7.26
N PRO A 194 3.60 14.48 -6.73
CA PRO A 194 3.08 13.71 -5.61
C PRO A 194 2.71 14.68 -4.50
N ASN A 195 1.55 14.48 -3.90
CA ASN A 195 1.13 15.35 -2.81
C ASN A 195 2.11 15.20 -1.65
N LEU A 196 3.00 16.15 -1.53
CA LEU A 196 3.91 16.34 -0.41
C LEU A 196 3.34 17.40 0.54
N SER A 197 2.03 17.66 0.48
CA SER A 197 1.37 18.64 1.33
C SER A 197 1.70 18.34 2.78
N GLN A 198 2.17 19.35 3.43
CA GLN A 198 2.39 19.37 4.86
C GLN A 198 1.21 20.11 5.49
N ALA A 199 0.63 19.53 6.53
CA ALA A 199 -0.38 20.21 7.32
C ALA A 199 0.16 21.58 7.77
N SER A 200 -0.67 22.60 7.73
CA SER A 200 -0.29 23.89 8.25
C SER A 200 -0.15 23.84 9.77
N ARG A 201 0.69 24.72 10.33
CA ARG A 201 0.81 24.81 11.80
C ARG A 201 -0.54 25.19 12.44
N GLU A 202 -1.32 26.04 11.81
CA GLU A 202 -2.66 26.45 12.26
C GLU A 202 -3.62 25.26 12.32
N ASP A 203 -3.60 24.37 11.31
CA ASP A 203 -4.38 23.13 11.31
C ASP A 203 -3.97 22.24 12.50
N MET A 204 -2.68 22.06 12.73
CA MET A 204 -2.18 21.21 13.82
C MET A 204 -2.48 21.80 15.20
N GLU A 205 -2.41 23.12 15.38
CA GLU A 205 -2.84 23.81 16.60
C GLU A 205 -4.35 23.62 16.82
N THR A 206 -5.15 23.65 15.77
CA THR A 206 -6.61 23.37 15.83
C THR A 206 -6.88 21.91 16.23
N VAL A 207 -6.10 20.95 15.71
CA VAL A 207 -6.20 19.54 16.12
C VAL A 207 -5.84 19.39 17.60
N ALA A 208 -4.72 19.98 18.04
CA ALA A 208 -4.28 19.91 19.45
C ALA A 208 -5.33 20.53 20.39
N GLN A 209 -5.93 21.65 20.00
CA GLN A 209 -6.99 22.28 20.77
C GLN A 209 -8.25 21.42 20.85
N ALA A 210 -8.63 20.77 19.74
CA ALA A 210 -9.75 19.84 19.72
C ALA A 210 -9.53 18.64 20.66
N ILE A 211 -8.31 18.10 20.72
CA ILE A 211 -7.93 17.04 21.67
C ILE A 211 -8.09 17.54 23.12
N LYS A 212 -7.59 18.74 23.41
CA LYS A 212 -7.66 19.34 24.76
C LYS A 212 -9.11 19.58 25.25
N GLU A 213 -10.00 19.91 24.34
CA GLU A 213 -11.44 20.18 24.63
C GLU A 213 -12.30 18.91 24.71
N SER A 214 -11.84 17.82 24.12
CA SER A 214 -12.56 16.56 24.04
C SER A 214 -12.63 15.85 25.38
N LYS A 215 -13.74 15.16 25.63
CA LYS A 215 -13.91 14.27 26.78
C LYS A 215 -13.87 12.79 26.39
N ARG A 216 -14.16 12.50 25.13
CA ARG A 216 -14.26 11.14 24.57
C ARG A 216 -13.52 11.05 23.22
N PRO A 217 -12.23 11.43 23.17
CA PRO A 217 -11.48 11.33 21.93
C PRO A 217 -11.22 9.89 21.57
N LEU A 218 -11.14 9.63 20.27
CA LEU A 218 -10.82 8.31 19.72
C LEU A 218 -9.91 8.47 18.49
N VAL A 219 -8.83 7.71 18.44
CA VAL A 219 -8.02 7.57 17.24
C VAL A 219 -8.57 6.46 16.35
N TYR A 220 -8.78 6.77 15.07
CA TYR A 220 -9.15 5.84 14.03
C TYR A 220 -7.98 5.69 13.05
N ALA A 221 -7.23 4.60 13.22
CA ALA A 221 -5.95 4.35 12.57
C ALA A 221 -6.11 3.45 11.35
N GLY A 222 -5.66 3.90 10.20
CA GLY A 222 -5.73 3.16 8.94
C GLY A 222 -4.37 2.79 8.34
N GLY A 223 -4.42 2.14 7.17
CA GLY A 223 -3.25 1.70 6.41
C GLY A 223 -2.31 2.82 5.98
N GLY A 224 -2.80 4.06 5.89
CA GLY A 224 -1.96 5.23 5.60
C GLY A 224 -0.86 5.47 6.63
N ILE A 225 -1.03 5.04 7.88
CA ILE A 225 0.00 5.11 8.92
C ILE A 225 1.15 4.14 8.60
N ILE A 226 0.85 2.93 8.10
CA ILE A 226 1.85 1.97 7.66
C ILE A 226 2.58 2.51 6.44
N ALA A 227 1.83 2.98 5.43
CA ALA A 227 2.39 3.49 4.19
C ALA A 227 3.34 4.69 4.40
N SER A 228 3.06 5.55 5.38
CA SER A 228 3.92 6.68 5.76
C SER A 228 5.02 6.32 6.77
N ASN A 229 5.10 5.05 7.23
CA ASN A 229 6.02 4.61 8.27
C ASN A 229 5.91 5.47 9.56
N ALA A 230 4.67 5.70 10.02
CA ALA A 230 4.33 6.62 11.11
C ALA A 230 3.86 5.91 12.40
N SER A 231 4.05 4.60 12.51
CA SER A 231 3.61 3.83 13.69
C SER A 231 4.25 4.29 15.00
N ASN A 232 5.51 4.72 14.96
CA ASN A 232 6.21 5.22 16.14
C ASN A 232 5.66 6.58 16.58
N GLU A 233 5.36 7.45 15.62
CA GLU A 233 4.77 8.77 15.87
C GLU A 233 3.35 8.63 16.45
N LEU A 234 2.56 7.66 15.97
CA LEU A 234 1.26 7.35 16.57
C LEU A 234 1.42 6.86 18.03
N ARG A 235 2.32 5.92 18.26
CA ARG A 235 2.58 5.41 19.62
C ARG A 235 3.01 6.52 20.58
N ALA A 236 3.87 7.45 20.13
CA ALA A 236 4.27 8.61 20.91
C ALA A 236 3.07 9.51 21.26
N LEU A 237 2.16 9.75 20.30
CA LEU A 237 0.93 10.47 20.54
C LEU A 237 0.08 9.80 21.64
N ILE A 238 -0.12 8.49 21.51
CA ILE A 238 -0.96 7.74 22.45
C ILE A 238 -0.32 7.67 23.84
N GLN A 239 0.99 7.47 23.94
CA GLN A 239 1.73 7.50 25.22
C GLN A 239 1.55 8.83 25.94
N LYS A 240 1.47 9.93 25.23
CA LYS A 240 1.32 11.28 25.77
C LYS A 240 -0.12 11.61 26.13
N THR A 241 -1.08 11.17 25.30
CA THR A 241 -2.47 11.59 25.42
C THR A 241 -3.39 10.55 26.05
N ASN A 242 -2.99 9.27 26.11
CA ASN A 242 -3.82 8.15 26.56
C ASN A 242 -5.18 8.01 25.82
N ILE A 243 -5.24 8.41 24.56
CA ILE A 243 -6.42 8.29 23.72
C ILE A 243 -6.59 6.83 23.25
N PRO A 244 -7.76 6.21 23.41
CA PRO A 244 -8.02 4.88 22.86
C PRO A 244 -7.89 4.83 21.34
N VAL A 245 -7.50 3.67 20.79
CA VAL A 245 -7.22 3.47 19.37
C VAL A 245 -8.09 2.34 18.81
N VAL A 246 -8.80 2.60 17.71
CA VAL A 246 -9.38 1.58 16.84
C VAL A 246 -8.60 1.51 15.54
N GLN A 247 -8.49 0.31 14.96
CA GLN A 247 -7.72 0.07 13.77
C GLN A 247 -8.60 -0.46 12.62
N THR A 248 -8.34 -0.03 11.38
CA THR A 248 -8.93 -0.71 10.21
C THR A 248 -8.20 -2.04 9.98
N LEU A 249 -8.76 -2.93 9.14
CA LEU A 249 -8.07 -4.14 8.71
C LEU A 249 -6.66 -3.84 8.18
N MET A 250 -6.54 -2.84 7.30
CA MET A 250 -5.25 -2.41 6.73
C MET A 250 -4.37 -1.63 7.71
N GLY A 251 -4.93 -1.20 8.83
CA GLY A 251 -4.21 -0.51 9.91
C GLY A 251 -3.73 -1.44 11.02
N LEU A 252 -4.12 -2.72 11.02
CA LEU A 252 -3.70 -3.67 12.05
C LEU A 252 -2.16 -3.73 12.14
N GLY A 253 -1.65 -3.65 13.38
CA GLY A 253 -0.22 -3.63 13.66
C GLY A 253 0.39 -2.23 13.82
N VAL A 254 -0.30 -1.14 13.48
CA VAL A 254 0.21 0.23 13.73
C VAL A 254 0.30 0.53 15.23
N PHE A 255 -0.61 -0.03 16.00
CA PHE A 255 -0.65 0.06 17.46
C PHE A 255 -0.79 -1.34 18.05
N PRO A 256 -0.06 -1.69 19.14
CA PRO A 256 -0.10 -3.03 19.71
C PRO A 256 -1.50 -3.42 20.18
N GLU A 257 -2.04 -4.54 19.69
CA GLU A 257 -3.37 -5.00 20.08
C GLU A 257 -3.46 -5.50 21.53
N THR A 258 -2.32 -5.80 22.14
CA THR A 258 -2.20 -6.17 23.56
C THR A 258 -2.20 -4.97 24.51
N ASP A 259 -2.10 -3.74 23.98
CA ASP A 259 -2.15 -2.53 24.78
C ASP A 259 -3.59 -2.29 25.30
N PRO A 260 -3.78 -1.91 26.57
CA PRO A 260 -5.11 -1.63 27.13
C PRO A 260 -5.92 -0.57 26.38
N LEU A 261 -5.25 0.37 25.73
CA LEU A 261 -5.88 1.43 24.91
C LEU A 261 -6.25 0.94 23.50
N SER A 262 -5.79 -0.23 23.07
CA SER A 262 -6.22 -0.81 21.80
C SER A 262 -7.64 -1.36 21.92
N LEU A 263 -8.51 -0.90 21.06
CA LEU A 263 -9.87 -1.42 20.91
C LEU A 263 -9.96 -2.43 19.76
N GLN A 264 -8.81 -2.81 19.20
CA GLN A 264 -8.68 -3.76 18.11
C GLN A 264 -9.34 -3.25 16.81
N MET A 265 -9.78 -4.18 15.95
CA MET A 265 -10.38 -3.83 14.67
C MET A 265 -11.80 -3.28 14.84
N VAL A 266 -12.15 -2.27 14.04
CA VAL A 266 -13.49 -1.69 13.93
C VAL A 266 -14.16 -2.12 12.62
N GLY A 267 -15.47 -2.05 12.56
CA GLY A 267 -16.29 -2.35 11.39
C GLY A 267 -17.12 -3.62 11.54
N MET A 268 -17.58 -4.16 10.40
CA MET A 268 -18.50 -5.30 10.35
C MET A 268 -17.95 -6.54 11.09
N HIS A 269 -16.65 -6.77 10.99
CA HIS A 269 -15.95 -7.90 11.62
C HIS A 269 -15.09 -7.47 12.83
N GLY A 270 -15.29 -6.23 13.28
CA GLY A 270 -14.57 -5.66 14.42
C GLY A 270 -15.22 -5.98 15.77
N SER A 271 -14.57 -5.58 16.85
CA SER A 271 -15.10 -5.75 18.18
C SER A 271 -16.32 -4.85 18.44
N VAL A 272 -17.25 -5.33 19.25
CA VAL A 272 -18.47 -4.56 19.61
C VAL A 272 -18.10 -3.26 20.31
N TYR A 273 -17.13 -3.30 21.22
CA TYR A 273 -16.68 -2.11 21.96
C TYR A 273 -15.96 -1.09 21.07
N ALA A 274 -15.25 -1.51 20.01
CA ALA A 274 -14.68 -0.59 19.02
C ALA A 274 -15.78 0.15 18.26
N ASN A 275 -16.82 -0.57 17.81
CA ASN A 275 -17.96 0.03 17.12
C ASN A 275 -18.76 0.96 18.03
N TYR A 276 -18.93 0.61 19.30
CA TYR A 276 -19.57 1.50 20.27
C TYR A 276 -18.71 2.74 20.52
N ALA A 277 -17.40 2.61 20.67
CA ALA A 277 -16.48 3.73 20.86
C ALA A 277 -16.58 4.76 19.71
N ILE A 278 -16.58 4.30 18.46
CA ILE A 278 -16.78 5.19 17.30
C ILE A 278 -18.07 6.02 17.42
N ASN A 279 -19.16 5.39 17.85
CA ASN A 279 -20.46 6.04 17.88
C ASN A 279 -20.68 6.96 19.10
N HIS A 280 -19.88 6.78 20.17
CA HIS A 280 -19.97 7.57 21.39
C HIS A 280 -18.83 8.60 21.54
N ALA A 281 -17.82 8.54 20.68
CA ALA A 281 -16.74 9.53 20.66
C ALA A 281 -17.29 10.94 20.35
N ASP A 282 -16.77 11.95 21.04
CA ASP A 282 -17.03 13.35 20.75
C ASP A 282 -16.00 13.95 19.79
N LEU A 283 -14.86 13.28 19.64
CA LEU A 283 -13.80 13.60 18.68
C LEU A 283 -13.23 12.31 18.06
N LEU A 284 -13.28 12.23 16.74
CA LEU A 284 -12.68 11.15 15.95
C LEU A 284 -11.48 11.70 15.18
N LEU A 285 -10.28 11.21 15.53
CA LEU A 285 -9.03 11.52 14.84
C LEU A 285 -8.74 10.43 13.82
N ALA A 286 -9.08 10.67 12.58
CA ALA A 286 -8.99 9.71 11.48
C ALA A 286 -7.69 9.90 10.69
N PHE A 287 -6.76 8.96 10.81
CA PHE A 287 -5.43 9.02 10.20
C PHE A 287 -5.27 7.95 9.11
N GLY A 288 -5.18 8.38 7.84
CA GLY A 288 -4.94 7.50 6.70
C GLY A 288 -6.03 6.43 6.51
N VAL A 289 -7.29 6.84 6.55
CA VAL A 289 -8.48 5.99 6.43
C VAL A 289 -9.38 6.45 5.28
N ARG A 290 -10.08 5.51 4.65
CA ARG A 290 -10.96 5.80 3.51
C ARG A 290 -12.45 5.87 3.85
N PHE A 291 -12.83 5.59 5.08
CA PHE A 291 -14.24 5.46 5.50
C PHE A 291 -15.03 4.53 4.58
N ASP A 292 -14.48 3.34 4.31
CA ASP A 292 -15.12 2.36 3.45
C ASP A 292 -16.37 1.71 4.11
N ASP A 293 -17.20 1.08 3.29
CA ASP A 293 -18.50 0.55 3.70
C ASP A 293 -18.40 -0.62 4.70
N ARG A 294 -17.29 -1.36 4.70
CA ARG A 294 -17.06 -2.48 5.64
C ARG A 294 -16.82 -1.99 7.06
N VAL A 295 -16.33 -0.77 7.19
CA VAL A 295 -16.12 -0.12 8.49
C VAL A 295 -17.31 0.74 8.87
N THR A 296 -17.79 1.58 7.96
CA THR A 296 -18.82 2.59 8.28
C THR A 296 -20.22 2.02 8.35
N GLY A 297 -20.51 0.96 7.59
CA GLY A 297 -21.88 0.49 7.40
C GLY A 297 -22.76 1.64 6.90
N LYS A 298 -23.83 1.98 7.65
CA LYS A 298 -24.71 3.11 7.30
C LYS A 298 -24.04 4.43 7.64
N LEU A 299 -23.50 5.14 6.65
CA LEU A 299 -22.73 6.37 6.77
C LEU A 299 -23.41 7.47 7.63
N SER A 300 -24.74 7.59 7.56
CA SER A 300 -25.48 8.57 8.35
C SER A 300 -25.45 8.32 9.86
N GLU A 301 -25.22 7.07 10.26
CA GLU A 301 -25.17 6.66 11.66
C GLU A 301 -23.74 6.55 12.21
N PHE A 302 -22.72 6.48 11.33
CA PHE A 302 -21.32 6.35 11.72
C PHE A 302 -20.79 7.67 12.29
N ALA A 303 -20.26 7.63 13.52
CA ALA A 303 -19.66 8.77 14.23
C ALA A 303 -20.51 10.06 14.16
N LYS A 304 -21.84 9.91 14.31
CA LYS A 304 -22.78 11.02 14.08
C LYS A 304 -22.76 12.11 15.16
N HIS A 305 -22.18 11.83 16.31
CA HIS A 305 -22.17 12.73 17.46
C HIS A 305 -20.83 13.45 17.66
N GLY A 306 -19.75 12.92 17.04
CA GLY A 306 -18.42 13.44 17.22
C GLY A 306 -17.98 14.41 16.13
N LYS A 307 -17.05 15.30 16.47
CA LYS A 307 -16.26 16.02 15.47
C LYS A 307 -15.32 15.05 14.79
N ILE A 308 -15.16 15.13 13.47
CA ILE A 308 -14.25 14.29 12.70
C ILE A 308 -13.12 15.17 12.16
N ILE A 309 -11.90 14.83 12.50
CA ILE A 309 -10.68 15.37 11.90
C ILE A 309 -10.11 14.27 11.02
N HIS A 310 -9.93 14.52 9.73
CA HIS A 310 -9.47 13.55 8.76
C HIS A 310 -8.17 14.01 8.12
N ILE A 311 -7.09 13.28 8.35
CA ILE A 311 -5.78 13.54 7.76
C ILE A 311 -5.45 12.40 6.80
N ASP A 312 -5.24 12.74 5.54
CA ASP A 312 -4.88 11.79 4.49
C ASP A 312 -3.95 12.45 3.47
N ILE A 313 -3.07 11.66 2.86
CA ILE A 313 -2.17 12.13 1.81
C ILE A 313 -2.91 12.37 0.49
N ASP A 314 -4.02 11.68 0.27
CA ASP A 314 -4.82 11.77 -0.94
C ASP A 314 -5.98 12.75 -0.77
N PRO A 315 -5.92 13.96 -1.36
CA PRO A 315 -7.01 14.94 -1.24
C PRO A 315 -8.34 14.41 -1.77
N SER A 316 -8.33 13.43 -2.66
CA SER A 316 -9.54 12.84 -3.24
C SER A 316 -10.31 11.94 -2.25
N GLU A 317 -9.68 11.47 -1.19
CA GLU A 317 -10.33 10.72 -0.12
C GLU A 317 -10.99 11.63 0.93
N LEU A 318 -10.54 12.90 1.02
CA LEU A 318 -11.10 13.87 1.95
C LEU A 318 -12.54 14.23 1.54
N ASN A 319 -13.48 14.09 2.50
CA ASN A 319 -14.91 14.34 2.28
C ASN A 319 -15.61 13.47 1.23
N LYS A 320 -14.96 12.41 0.75
CA LYS A 320 -15.51 11.52 -0.28
C LYS A 320 -16.69 10.68 0.25
N ASN A 321 -16.46 9.89 1.29
CA ASN A 321 -17.48 9.03 1.88
C ASN A 321 -18.10 9.66 3.13
N LYS A 322 -17.31 10.27 3.98
CA LYS A 322 -17.74 10.94 5.20
C LYS A 322 -17.21 12.36 5.23
N VAL A 323 -18.10 13.33 5.43
CA VAL A 323 -17.70 14.73 5.57
C VAL A 323 -16.98 14.91 6.91
N ALA A 324 -15.76 15.40 6.87
CA ALA A 324 -14.98 15.76 8.05
C ALA A 324 -15.23 17.22 8.46
N HIS A 325 -15.16 17.49 9.76
CA HIS A 325 -15.21 18.86 10.27
C HIS A 325 -13.92 19.62 9.97
N LEU A 326 -12.79 18.89 9.94
CA LEU A 326 -11.48 19.43 9.54
C LEU A 326 -10.78 18.39 8.65
N PRO A 327 -10.87 18.53 7.32
CA PRO A 327 -10.11 17.71 6.38
C PRO A 327 -8.73 18.33 6.15
N ILE A 328 -7.67 17.53 6.29
CA ILE A 328 -6.27 17.97 6.14
C ILE A 328 -5.55 17.07 5.14
N ALA A 329 -5.08 17.64 4.02
CA ALA A 329 -4.24 16.93 3.06
C ALA A 329 -2.79 16.99 3.53
N SER A 330 -2.26 15.87 4.05
CA SER A 330 -0.88 15.81 4.56
C SER A 330 -0.36 14.38 4.61
N ASP A 331 0.96 14.24 4.52
CA ASP A 331 1.64 13.02 4.97
C ASP A 331 1.38 12.81 6.47
N ILE A 332 1.02 11.56 6.84
CA ILE A 332 0.62 11.21 8.21
C ILE A 332 1.81 11.32 9.18
N LYS A 333 3.00 10.93 8.75
CA LYS A 333 4.19 11.00 9.61
C LYS A 333 4.50 12.44 9.98
N TYR A 334 4.50 13.32 8.97
CA TYR A 334 4.70 14.74 9.18
C TYR A 334 3.65 15.32 10.14
N ALA A 335 2.36 15.04 9.89
CA ALA A 335 1.27 15.55 10.72
C ALA A 335 1.37 15.06 12.18
N LEU A 336 1.70 13.77 12.40
CA LEU A 336 1.88 13.22 13.74
C LEU A 336 3.11 13.79 14.44
N GLN A 337 4.20 14.06 13.72
CA GLN A 337 5.40 14.71 14.30
C GLN A 337 5.08 16.12 14.80
N GLU A 338 4.41 16.93 13.98
CA GLU A 338 3.98 18.28 14.38
C GLU A 338 2.98 18.23 15.56
N LEU A 339 1.99 17.32 15.48
CA LEU A 339 0.99 17.18 16.54
C LEU A 339 1.61 16.77 17.88
N ASN A 340 2.58 15.85 17.87
CA ASN A 340 3.32 15.42 19.07
C ASN A 340 4.08 16.58 19.75
N GLY A 341 4.49 17.59 18.98
CA GLY A 341 5.11 18.81 19.49
C GLY A 341 4.12 19.78 20.16
N LEU A 342 2.82 19.66 19.86
CA LEU A 342 1.79 20.62 20.28
C LEU A 342 0.90 20.10 21.40
N VAL A 343 0.63 18.79 21.45
CA VAL A 343 -0.25 18.21 22.47
C VAL A 343 0.43 18.18 23.84
N GLU A 344 -0.35 18.42 24.89
CA GLU A 344 0.05 18.26 26.29
C GLU A 344 -0.26 16.85 26.79
N ASP A 345 0.36 16.43 27.88
CA ASP A 345 0.02 15.17 28.55
C ASP A 345 -1.44 15.22 29.02
N SER A 346 -2.19 14.18 28.70
CA SER A 346 -3.61 14.10 29.02
C SER A 346 -4.03 12.66 29.33
N SER A 347 -5.23 12.51 29.89
CA SER A 347 -5.84 11.19 30.12
C SER A 347 -7.35 11.30 30.18
N TYR A 348 -8.03 10.22 29.86
CA TYR A 348 -9.51 10.17 29.75
C TYR A 348 -10.05 8.96 30.55
N PRO A 349 -9.85 8.92 31.88
CA PRO A 349 -10.18 7.75 32.69
C PRO A 349 -11.67 7.37 32.61
N ASP A 350 -12.58 8.33 32.72
CA ASP A 350 -14.02 8.06 32.63
C ASP A 350 -14.43 7.45 31.28
N TRP A 351 -13.78 7.91 30.20
CA TRP A 351 -14.00 7.38 28.85
C TRP A 351 -13.46 5.94 28.71
N VAL A 352 -12.25 5.70 29.18
CA VAL A 352 -11.63 4.36 29.15
C VAL A 352 -12.44 3.41 30.05
N ASP A 353 -12.95 3.84 31.20
CA ASP A 353 -13.79 3.04 32.06
C ASP A 353 -15.14 2.67 31.41
N GLU A 354 -15.78 3.62 30.71
CA GLU A 354 -17.00 3.35 29.94
C GLU A 354 -16.74 2.30 28.84
N ILE A 355 -15.63 2.40 28.11
CA ILE A 355 -15.23 1.39 27.11
C ILE A 355 -14.97 0.03 27.77
N ASN A 356 -14.31 0.01 28.92
CA ASN A 356 -14.03 -1.24 29.65
C ASN A 356 -15.31 -1.94 30.15
N VAL A 357 -16.37 -1.19 30.45
CA VAL A 357 -17.69 -1.77 30.73
C VAL A 357 -18.23 -2.51 29.50
N TRP A 358 -18.12 -1.92 28.31
CA TRP A 358 -18.54 -2.59 27.07
C TRP A 358 -17.66 -3.80 26.75
N ARG A 359 -16.34 -3.70 26.96
CA ARG A 359 -15.40 -4.82 26.76
C ARG A 359 -15.74 -6.02 27.66
N LYS A 360 -16.10 -5.77 28.90
CA LYS A 360 -16.54 -6.83 29.84
C LYS A 360 -17.88 -7.43 29.43
N LYS A 361 -18.80 -6.62 28.92
CA LYS A 361 -20.13 -7.06 28.50
C LYS A 361 -20.10 -7.84 27.18
N HIS A 362 -19.17 -7.49 26.31
CA HIS A 362 -19.02 -8.08 24.98
C HIS A 362 -17.57 -8.51 24.77
N PRO A 363 -17.07 -9.53 25.51
CA PRO A 363 -15.70 -9.99 25.37
C PRO A 363 -15.48 -10.57 23.98
N PHE A 364 -14.26 -10.46 23.48
CA PHE A 364 -13.84 -11.13 22.25
C PHE A 364 -13.56 -12.60 22.55
N SER A 365 -14.62 -13.38 22.60
CA SER A 365 -14.59 -14.80 23.02
C SER A 365 -15.52 -15.63 22.14
N PHE A 366 -15.34 -16.93 22.19
CA PHE A 366 -16.20 -17.93 21.57
C PHE A 366 -16.45 -19.07 22.55
N GLU A 367 -17.55 -19.80 22.38
CA GLU A 367 -17.84 -20.97 23.18
C GLU A 367 -17.20 -22.21 22.53
N GLU A 368 -16.39 -22.95 23.28
CA GLU A 368 -15.81 -24.21 22.83
C GLU A 368 -16.88 -25.31 22.88
N THR A 369 -16.91 -26.19 21.86
CA THR A 369 -17.79 -27.31 21.74
C THR A 369 -16.99 -28.63 21.90
N GLU A 370 -17.60 -29.69 22.40
CA GLU A 370 -16.93 -31.01 22.51
C GLU A 370 -16.87 -31.76 21.18
N ASP A 371 -17.82 -31.48 20.27
CA ASP A 371 -18.00 -32.27 19.04
C ASP A 371 -17.39 -31.63 17.80
N ASP A 372 -17.17 -30.31 17.80
CA ASP A 372 -16.72 -29.56 16.62
C ASP A 372 -15.47 -28.73 16.90
N ILE A 373 -14.55 -28.66 15.90
CA ILE A 373 -13.41 -27.74 15.92
C ILE A 373 -13.84 -26.43 15.28
N LEU A 374 -14.08 -25.43 16.10
CA LEU A 374 -14.41 -24.09 15.63
C LEU A 374 -13.17 -23.41 15.01
N PRO A 375 -13.32 -22.65 13.91
CA PRO A 375 -12.22 -21.88 13.32
C PRO A 375 -11.52 -20.99 14.35
N GLN A 376 -12.25 -20.36 15.24
CA GLN A 376 -11.72 -19.51 16.31
C GLN A 376 -10.80 -20.28 17.27
N TYR A 377 -11.15 -21.53 17.59
CA TYR A 377 -10.33 -22.42 18.43
C TYR A 377 -9.00 -22.74 17.74
N ALA A 378 -9.04 -23.08 16.44
CA ALA A 378 -7.85 -23.37 15.66
C ALA A 378 -6.90 -22.16 15.59
N ILE A 379 -7.45 -20.95 15.40
CA ILE A 379 -6.67 -19.70 15.37
C ILE A 379 -6.03 -19.42 16.73
N LYS A 380 -6.81 -19.57 17.82
CA LYS A 380 -6.32 -19.40 19.21
C LYS A 380 -5.18 -20.37 19.51
N LEU A 381 -5.37 -21.65 19.18
CA LEU A 381 -4.36 -22.68 19.39
C LEU A 381 -3.09 -22.43 18.60
N LEU A 382 -3.23 -22.00 17.33
CA LEU A 382 -2.09 -21.61 16.49
C LEU A 382 -1.28 -20.48 17.13
N TYR A 383 -1.96 -19.44 17.62
CA TYR A 383 -1.31 -18.34 18.33
C TYR A 383 -0.59 -18.83 19.60
N GLU A 384 -1.23 -19.65 20.43
CA GLU A 384 -0.64 -20.17 21.66
C GLU A 384 0.58 -21.05 21.40
N MET A 385 0.51 -21.92 20.37
CA MET A 385 1.62 -22.81 19.98
C MET A 385 2.81 -22.05 19.39
N THR A 386 2.55 -21.02 18.62
CA THR A 386 3.60 -20.22 17.96
C THR A 386 4.02 -19.01 18.78
N LYS A 387 3.33 -18.72 19.89
CA LYS A 387 3.55 -17.53 20.74
C LYS A 387 3.48 -16.22 19.97
N GLY A 388 2.69 -16.19 18.89
CA GLY A 388 2.55 -15.05 18.02
C GLY A 388 3.75 -14.77 17.08
N GLU A 389 4.72 -15.70 17.01
CA GLU A 389 5.92 -15.51 16.18
C GLU A 389 5.75 -16.04 14.73
N ALA A 390 4.66 -16.74 14.46
CA ALA A 390 4.41 -17.27 13.13
C ALA A 390 4.05 -16.16 12.13
N ILE A 391 4.60 -16.25 10.92
CA ILE A 391 4.11 -15.48 9.77
C ILE A 391 2.90 -16.24 9.22
N VAL A 392 1.72 -15.66 9.37
CA VAL A 392 0.45 -16.29 8.95
C VAL A 392 0.00 -15.69 7.62
N ALA A 393 -0.17 -16.55 6.61
CA ALA A 393 -0.77 -16.18 5.34
C ALA A 393 -2.15 -16.85 5.23
N THR A 394 -3.16 -16.08 4.88
CA THR A 394 -4.54 -16.56 4.76
C THR A 394 -5.14 -16.12 3.42
N GLY A 395 -6.16 -16.87 2.96
CA GLY A 395 -7.11 -16.35 2.00
C GLY A 395 -8.20 -15.54 2.70
N VAL A 396 -9.13 -15.00 1.90
CA VAL A 396 -10.40 -14.46 2.38
C VAL A 396 -11.47 -15.52 2.13
N GLY A 397 -12.04 -16.03 3.20
CA GLY A 397 -13.09 -17.04 3.15
C GLY A 397 -14.10 -16.85 4.28
N GLN A 398 -15.28 -17.40 4.09
CA GLN A 398 -16.36 -17.41 5.09
C GLN A 398 -16.39 -18.72 5.84
#